data_bb90a6e8438acf23eff0bb67154ec008
#
_entry.id   bb90a6e8438acf23eff0bb67154ec008
#
_cell.length_a   1.000
_cell.length_b   1.000
_cell.length_c   1.000
_cell.angle_alpha   90.00
_cell.angle_beta   90.00
_cell.angle_gamma   90.00
#
_symmetry.space_group_name_H-M   'P 1'
#
loop_
_entity.id
_entity.type
_entity.pdbx_description
1 polymer ?
#
loop_
_entity_poly.entity_id
_entity_poly.type
_entity_poly.pdbx_seq_one_letter_code
_entity_poly.pdbx_strand_id
1 'polypeptide(L)'
;MSVFENLLVGAAFGDGKPERTVYNRCGQVLEETGLLAKSNVRAGSLTLLDRKRLELARALATNPRVLLLDEIAGGLTEQECLTLIEEITRIRARGVSIVWIEHVVHALLAVVDRLMVINFGKKIDDGEPRSVMASRGVKDIYMGREEDAI
;
A
#
# COMPACT_ATOMS: atom_id res chain seq x y z
N MET A 1 22.16 2.90 3.46
CA MET A 1 21.65 1.60 3.93
C MET A 1 21.26 0.76 2.73
N SER A 2 21.53 -0.54 2.78
CA SER A 2 21.01 -1.53 1.83
C SER A 2 19.50 -1.76 2.03
N VAL A 3 18.91 -2.48 1.10
CA VAL A 3 17.51 -2.93 1.20
C VAL A 3 17.31 -3.77 2.47
N PHE A 4 18.18 -4.74 2.72
CA PHE A 4 18.11 -5.60 3.92
C PHE A 4 18.22 -4.80 5.23
N GLU A 5 19.17 -3.89 5.33
CA GLU A 5 19.33 -3.03 6.52
C GLU A 5 18.09 -2.17 6.80
N ASN A 6 17.40 -1.68 5.75
CA ASN A 6 16.14 -0.95 5.90
C ASN A 6 15.04 -1.83 6.54
N LEU A 7 14.93 -3.09 6.11
CA LEU A 7 13.95 -4.02 6.72
C LEU A 7 14.33 -4.37 8.15
N LEU A 8 15.62 -4.59 8.40
CA LEU A 8 16.14 -4.95 9.71
C LEU A 8 15.79 -3.89 10.77
N VAL A 9 15.95 -2.61 10.42
CA VAL A 9 15.52 -1.50 11.28
C VAL A 9 14.01 -1.57 11.56
N GLY A 10 13.18 -1.75 10.53
CA GLY A 10 11.73 -1.87 10.68
C GLY A 10 11.34 -3.04 11.59
N ALA A 11 11.94 -4.21 11.37
CA ALA A 11 11.65 -5.42 12.13
C ALA A 11 12.12 -5.34 13.60
N ALA A 12 13.33 -4.86 13.82
CA ALA A 12 13.91 -4.81 15.17
C ALA A 12 13.22 -3.76 16.05
N PHE A 13 12.96 -2.57 15.52
CA PHE A 13 12.37 -1.46 16.30
C PHE A 13 10.84 -1.47 16.28
N GLY A 14 10.22 -1.98 15.22
CA GLY A 14 8.76 -2.06 15.11
C GLY A 14 8.13 -3.14 15.99
N ASP A 15 8.77 -4.31 16.09
CA ASP A 15 8.29 -5.46 16.89
C ASP A 15 9.01 -5.55 18.27
N GLY A 16 9.96 -4.66 18.54
CA GLY A 16 10.72 -4.64 19.80
C GLY A 16 11.56 -5.89 20.08
N LYS A 17 11.86 -6.66 19.04
CA LYS A 17 12.61 -7.91 19.13
C LYS A 17 14.12 -7.70 18.87
N PRO A 18 14.99 -8.49 19.52
CA PRO A 18 16.40 -8.46 19.20
C PRO A 18 16.68 -8.69 17.71
N GLU A 19 17.60 -7.93 17.15
CA GLU A 19 17.97 -7.98 15.73
C GLU A 19 18.17 -9.40 15.21
N ARG A 20 18.88 -10.24 15.97
CA ARG A 20 19.16 -11.64 15.57
C ARG A 20 17.92 -12.50 15.37
N THR A 21 16.80 -12.16 16.00
CA THR A 21 15.55 -12.94 15.93
C THR A 21 14.69 -12.58 14.73
N VAL A 22 14.97 -11.44 14.09
CA VAL A 22 14.17 -10.92 12.98
C VAL A 22 14.77 -11.16 11.60
N TYR A 23 16.00 -11.69 11.51
CA TYR A 23 16.67 -11.97 10.22
C TYR A 23 15.84 -12.84 9.29
N ASN A 24 15.31 -13.96 9.79
CA ASN A 24 14.47 -14.87 8.99
C ASN A 24 13.20 -14.17 8.49
N ARG A 25 12.60 -13.31 9.32
CA ARG A 25 11.44 -12.52 8.93
C ARG A 25 11.80 -11.54 7.81
N CYS A 26 12.91 -10.85 7.91
CA CYS A 26 13.40 -9.97 6.85
C CYS A 26 13.60 -10.71 5.53
N GLY A 27 14.20 -11.89 5.56
CA GLY A 27 14.37 -12.74 4.37
C GLY A 27 13.04 -13.12 3.72
N GLN A 28 12.07 -13.58 4.52
CA GLN A 28 10.73 -13.91 4.06
C GLN A 28 10.02 -12.71 3.42
N VAL A 29 10.07 -11.54 4.06
CA VAL A 29 9.44 -10.32 3.54
C VAL A 29 10.09 -9.87 2.25
N LEU A 30 11.42 -9.98 2.11
CA LEU A 30 12.12 -9.66 0.86
C LEU A 30 11.70 -10.58 -0.29
N GLU A 31 11.48 -11.87 -0.01
CA GLU A 31 10.96 -12.82 -0.99
C GLU A 31 9.53 -12.45 -1.40
N GLU A 32 8.66 -12.18 -0.43
CA GLU A 32 7.26 -11.78 -0.62
C GLU A 32 7.09 -10.52 -1.48
N THR A 33 8.00 -9.56 -1.32
CA THR A 33 7.97 -8.28 -2.03
C THR A 33 8.88 -8.25 -3.27
N GLY A 34 9.45 -9.39 -3.67
CA GLY A 34 10.30 -9.50 -4.86
C GLY A 34 11.65 -8.78 -4.75
N LEU A 35 12.10 -8.45 -3.53
CA LEU A 35 13.34 -7.71 -3.30
C LEU A 35 14.52 -8.58 -2.86
N LEU A 36 14.35 -9.90 -2.72
CA LEU A 36 15.39 -10.80 -2.19
C LEU A 36 16.71 -10.69 -2.98
N ALA A 37 16.65 -10.69 -4.31
CA ALA A 37 17.83 -10.56 -5.17
C ALA A 37 18.53 -9.18 -5.05
N LYS A 38 17.83 -8.19 -4.48
CA LYS A 38 18.31 -6.83 -4.27
C LYS A 38 18.65 -6.52 -2.81
N SER A 39 18.68 -7.51 -1.93
CA SER A 39 18.88 -7.36 -0.48
C SER A 39 20.11 -6.50 -0.12
N ASN A 40 21.21 -6.65 -0.85
CA ASN A 40 22.46 -5.91 -0.64
C ASN A 40 22.59 -4.62 -1.48
N VAL A 41 21.60 -4.31 -2.31
CA VAL A 41 21.58 -3.08 -3.12
C VAL A 41 21.27 -1.88 -2.23
N ARG A 42 21.91 -0.74 -2.49
CA ARG A 42 21.59 0.53 -1.79
C ARG A 42 20.17 0.96 -2.12
N ALA A 43 19.37 1.27 -1.11
CA ALA A 43 17.96 1.68 -1.28
C ALA A 43 17.82 2.90 -2.23
N GLY A 44 18.77 3.83 -2.18
CA GLY A 44 18.75 5.02 -3.06
C GLY A 44 18.96 4.74 -4.55
N SER A 45 19.47 3.55 -4.94
CA SER A 45 19.67 3.16 -6.35
C SER A 45 18.55 2.29 -6.91
N LEU A 46 17.50 2.04 -6.15
CA LEU A 46 16.32 1.28 -6.59
C LEU A 46 15.48 2.07 -7.61
N THR A 47 14.81 1.34 -8.51
CA THR A 47 13.75 1.89 -9.36
C THR A 47 12.58 2.39 -8.52
N LEU A 48 11.66 3.15 -9.10
CA LEU A 48 10.50 3.65 -8.37
C LEU A 48 9.65 2.50 -7.81
N LEU A 49 9.33 1.51 -8.61
CA LEU A 49 8.59 0.32 -8.17
C LEU A 49 9.30 -0.38 -7.01
N ASP A 50 10.61 -0.60 -7.11
CA ASP A 50 11.36 -1.27 -6.04
C ASP A 50 11.44 -0.42 -4.75
N ARG A 51 11.40 0.91 -4.85
CA ARG A 51 11.29 1.78 -3.66
C ARG A 51 9.93 1.62 -2.99
N LYS A 52 8.84 1.59 -3.77
CA LYS A 52 7.48 1.33 -3.26
C LYS A 52 7.39 -0.06 -2.61
N ARG A 53 8.00 -1.07 -3.22
CA ARG A 53 8.15 -2.39 -2.62
C ARG A 53 8.95 -2.37 -1.31
N LEU A 54 10.01 -1.56 -1.24
CA LEU A 54 10.80 -1.42 -0.01
C LEU A 54 10.01 -0.74 1.10
N GLU A 55 9.20 0.28 0.79
CA GLU A 55 8.29 0.92 1.74
C GLU A 55 7.30 -0.11 2.31
N LEU A 56 6.66 -0.88 1.44
CA LEU A 56 5.77 -1.99 1.81
C LEU A 56 6.49 -3.06 2.65
N ALA A 57 7.67 -3.47 2.23
CA ALA A 57 8.47 -4.47 2.93
C ALA A 57 8.88 -4.02 4.35
N ARG A 58 9.25 -2.75 4.53
CA ARG A 58 9.55 -2.19 5.86
C ARG A 58 8.34 -2.25 6.79
N ALA A 59 7.16 -1.90 6.29
CA ALA A 59 5.93 -2.00 7.06
C ALA A 59 5.61 -3.46 7.41
N LEU A 60 5.72 -4.39 6.46
CA LEU A 60 5.48 -5.84 6.68
C LEU A 60 6.49 -6.47 7.65
N ALA A 61 7.72 -5.97 7.68
CA ALA A 61 8.75 -6.47 8.59
C ALA A 61 8.38 -6.27 10.07
N THR A 62 7.53 -5.29 10.40
CA THR A 62 6.99 -5.08 11.76
C THR A 62 5.93 -6.11 12.17
N ASN A 63 5.61 -7.07 11.29
CA ASN A 63 4.57 -8.08 11.49
C ASN A 63 3.17 -7.49 11.82
N PRO A 64 2.64 -6.56 11.02
CA PRO A 64 1.44 -5.82 11.33
C PRO A 64 0.18 -6.68 11.17
N ARG A 65 -0.84 -6.41 11.99
CA ARG A 65 -2.21 -6.90 11.78
C ARG A 65 -3.03 -5.98 10.87
N VAL A 66 -2.65 -4.70 10.83
CA VAL A 66 -3.25 -3.67 9.98
C VAL A 66 -2.13 -2.95 9.25
N LEU A 67 -2.25 -2.82 7.94
CA LEU A 67 -1.33 -2.11 7.07
C LEU A 67 -2.02 -0.86 6.54
N LEU A 68 -1.37 0.28 6.69
CA LEU A 68 -1.83 1.57 6.16
C LEU A 68 -0.97 1.92 4.96
N LEU A 69 -1.60 2.10 3.80
CA LEU A 69 -0.95 2.49 2.55
C LEU A 69 -1.47 3.85 2.12
N ASP A 70 -0.56 4.76 1.81
CA ASP A 70 -0.87 6.12 1.38
C ASP A 70 -0.18 6.39 0.05
N GLU A 71 -0.97 6.54 -1.02
CA GLU A 71 -0.55 6.84 -2.40
C GLU A 71 0.64 6.00 -2.90
N ILE A 72 0.64 4.70 -2.56
CA ILE A 72 1.77 3.83 -2.89
C ILE A 72 1.89 3.56 -4.40
N ALA A 73 0.78 3.66 -5.16
CA ALA A 73 0.77 3.50 -6.61
C ALA A 73 1.20 4.76 -7.38
N GLY A 74 1.36 5.89 -6.69
CA GLY A 74 1.72 7.16 -7.32
C GLY A 74 3.02 7.12 -8.12
N GLY A 75 2.97 7.58 -9.38
CA GLY A 75 4.11 7.67 -10.29
C GLY A 75 4.52 6.36 -10.96
N LEU A 76 3.84 5.25 -10.70
CA LEU A 76 4.05 3.97 -11.38
C LEU A 76 3.38 3.96 -12.75
N THR A 77 3.96 3.22 -13.69
CA THR A 77 3.28 2.86 -14.93
C THR A 77 2.12 1.91 -14.65
N GLU A 78 1.18 1.78 -15.58
CA GLU A 78 0.04 0.87 -15.45
C GLU A 78 0.46 -0.58 -15.15
N GLN A 79 1.49 -1.07 -15.86
CA GLN A 79 2.02 -2.42 -15.64
C GLN A 79 2.68 -2.59 -14.25
N GLU A 80 3.39 -1.58 -13.77
CA GLU A 80 3.96 -1.59 -12.42
C GLU A 80 2.87 -1.53 -11.35
N CYS A 81 1.81 -0.75 -11.59
CA CYS A 81 0.63 -0.72 -10.74
C CYS A 81 -0.02 -2.10 -10.61
N LEU A 82 -0.24 -2.80 -11.72
CA LEU A 82 -0.81 -4.16 -11.72
C LEU A 82 0.07 -5.11 -10.89
N THR A 83 1.38 -5.03 -11.06
CA THR A 83 2.33 -5.85 -10.28
C THR A 83 2.22 -5.57 -8.78
N LEU A 84 2.13 -4.30 -8.39
CA LEU A 84 1.98 -3.90 -6.98
C LEU A 84 0.63 -4.36 -6.40
N ILE A 85 -0.45 -4.28 -7.19
CA ILE A 85 -1.79 -4.75 -6.83
C ILE A 85 -1.78 -6.25 -6.52
N GLU A 86 -1.10 -7.06 -7.35
CA GLU A 86 -0.94 -8.49 -7.11
C GLU A 86 -0.21 -8.79 -5.79
N GLU A 87 0.82 -8.01 -5.48
CA GLU A 87 1.57 -8.14 -4.23
C GLU A 87 0.69 -7.80 -3.02
N ILE A 88 -0.05 -6.70 -3.07
CA ILE A 88 -1.00 -6.28 -2.02
C ILE A 88 -2.10 -7.34 -1.83
N THR A 89 -2.60 -7.92 -2.92
CA THR A 89 -3.60 -8.99 -2.88
C THR A 89 -3.08 -10.24 -2.17
N ARG A 90 -1.82 -10.63 -2.42
CA ARG A 90 -1.18 -11.75 -1.71
C ARG A 90 -1.01 -11.47 -0.22
N ILE A 91 -0.64 -10.25 0.16
CA ILE A 91 -0.52 -9.83 1.57
C ILE A 91 -1.88 -9.90 2.27
N ARG A 92 -2.93 -9.37 1.63
CA ARG A 92 -4.31 -9.46 2.14
C ARG A 92 -4.76 -10.90 2.35
N ALA A 93 -4.47 -11.81 1.41
CA ALA A 93 -4.83 -13.22 1.50
C ALA A 93 -4.21 -13.93 2.72
N ARG A 94 -3.16 -13.37 3.34
CA ARG A 94 -2.56 -13.86 4.59
C ARG A 94 -3.24 -13.35 5.85
N GLY A 95 -4.32 -12.60 5.73
CA GLY A 95 -5.13 -12.10 6.85
C GLY A 95 -4.68 -10.74 7.40
N VAL A 96 -3.83 -10.01 6.67
CA VAL A 96 -3.49 -8.62 7.02
C VAL A 96 -4.65 -7.72 6.57
N SER A 97 -5.22 -6.96 7.49
CA SER A 97 -6.19 -5.92 7.15
C SER A 97 -5.48 -4.73 6.51
N ILE A 98 -6.01 -4.22 5.40
CA ILE A 98 -5.37 -3.12 4.66
C ILE A 98 -6.32 -1.93 4.60
N VAL A 99 -5.84 -0.75 4.99
CA VAL A 99 -6.45 0.54 4.70
C VAL A 99 -5.58 1.24 3.68
N TRP A 100 -6.13 1.51 2.51
CA TRP A 100 -5.38 2.07 1.39
C TRP A 100 -6.02 3.37 0.91
N ILE A 101 -5.26 4.46 0.96
CA ILE A 101 -5.63 5.77 0.42
C ILE A 101 -4.98 5.92 -0.94
N GLU A 102 -5.75 6.22 -1.96
CA GLU A 102 -5.30 6.36 -3.35
C GLU A 102 -6.17 7.32 -4.13
N HIS A 103 -5.59 7.97 -5.11
CA HIS A 103 -6.30 8.74 -6.13
C HIS A 103 -6.39 7.99 -7.47
N VAL A 104 -5.65 6.90 -7.62
CA VAL A 104 -5.71 6.00 -8.78
C VAL A 104 -6.85 5.00 -8.58
N VAL A 105 -8.07 5.43 -8.89
CA VAL A 105 -9.32 4.72 -8.55
C VAL A 105 -9.36 3.29 -9.07
N HIS A 106 -8.87 3.03 -10.30
CA HIS A 106 -8.89 1.69 -10.88
C HIS A 106 -8.01 0.71 -10.08
N ALA A 107 -6.93 1.18 -9.46
CA ALA A 107 -6.08 0.35 -8.60
C ALA A 107 -6.84 -0.09 -7.35
N LEU A 108 -7.60 0.82 -6.71
CA LEU A 108 -8.43 0.49 -5.56
C LEU A 108 -9.55 -0.50 -5.94
N LEU A 109 -10.31 -0.20 -6.99
CA LEU A 109 -11.48 -1.01 -7.38
C LEU A 109 -11.13 -2.46 -7.73
N ALA A 110 -9.88 -2.73 -8.08
CA ALA A 110 -9.42 -4.09 -8.37
C ALA A 110 -9.31 -4.99 -7.13
N VAL A 111 -9.16 -4.41 -5.91
CA VAL A 111 -8.76 -5.19 -4.72
C VAL A 111 -9.54 -4.91 -3.45
N VAL A 112 -10.27 -3.78 -3.36
CA VAL A 112 -10.95 -3.40 -2.12
C VAL A 112 -12.28 -4.11 -1.93
N ASP A 113 -12.60 -4.48 -0.69
CA ASP A 113 -13.91 -5.01 -0.29
C ASP A 113 -14.89 -3.88 0.01
N ARG A 114 -14.38 -2.72 0.42
CA ARG A 114 -15.14 -1.56 0.84
C ARG A 114 -14.43 -0.30 0.39
N LEU A 115 -15.19 0.64 -0.13
CA LEU A 115 -14.70 1.94 -0.57
C LEU A 115 -15.34 3.03 0.30
N MET A 116 -14.53 3.99 0.73
CA MET A 116 -14.98 5.23 1.36
C MET A 116 -14.47 6.41 0.54
N VAL A 117 -15.36 7.33 0.22
CA VAL A 117 -14.99 8.58 -0.46
C VAL A 117 -15.09 9.74 0.53
N ILE A 118 -13.99 10.50 0.62
CA ILE A 118 -13.88 11.68 1.48
C ILE A 118 -13.58 12.89 0.61
N ASN A 119 -14.28 13.99 0.85
CA ASN A 119 -14.07 15.27 0.20
C ASN A 119 -14.14 16.40 1.22
N PHE A 120 -13.16 17.32 1.24
CA PHE A 120 -13.04 18.42 2.20
C PHE A 120 -13.33 18.01 3.66
N GLY A 121 -12.78 16.87 4.09
CA GLY A 121 -12.94 16.35 5.45
C GLY A 121 -14.31 15.72 5.76
N LYS A 122 -15.22 15.67 4.81
CA LYS A 122 -16.54 15.03 4.96
C LYS A 122 -16.57 13.68 4.27
N LYS A 123 -17.15 12.68 4.92
CA LYS A 123 -17.44 11.39 4.29
C LYS A 123 -18.66 11.59 3.35
N ILE A 124 -18.44 11.36 2.06
CA ILE A 124 -19.45 11.50 1.00
C ILE A 124 -20.25 10.22 0.87
N ASP A 125 -19.53 9.07 0.78
CA ASP A 125 -20.17 7.76 0.68
C ASP A 125 -19.23 6.67 1.23
N ASP A 126 -19.79 5.49 1.53
CA ASP A 126 -19.05 4.40 2.16
C ASP A 126 -19.81 3.08 2.01
N GLY A 127 -19.23 2.10 1.35
CA GLY A 127 -19.86 0.81 1.15
C GLY A 127 -19.22 -0.06 0.09
N GLU A 128 -20.03 -0.85 -0.61
CA GLU A 128 -19.60 -1.68 -1.72
C GLU A 128 -19.04 -0.80 -2.85
N PRO A 129 -17.84 -1.10 -3.39
CA PRO A 129 -17.11 -0.20 -4.29
C PRO A 129 -17.90 0.27 -5.50
N ARG A 130 -18.62 -0.63 -6.19
CA ARG A 130 -19.40 -0.27 -7.38
C ARG A 130 -20.59 0.63 -7.04
N SER A 131 -21.24 0.36 -5.92
CA SER A 131 -22.37 1.16 -5.45
C SER A 131 -21.93 2.56 -5.07
N VAL A 132 -20.82 2.70 -4.35
CA VAL A 132 -20.23 3.98 -3.98
C VAL A 132 -19.84 4.78 -5.21
N MET A 133 -19.17 4.18 -6.20
CA MET A 133 -18.81 4.85 -7.45
C MET A 133 -20.01 5.23 -8.31
N ALA A 134 -21.14 4.55 -8.16
CA ALA A 134 -22.38 4.86 -8.87
C ALA A 134 -23.21 5.95 -8.18
N SER A 135 -22.89 6.27 -6.92
CA SER A 135 -23.66 7.25 -6.13
C SER A 135 -23.56 8.66 -6.73
N ARG A 136 -24.63 9.44 -6.55
CA ARG A 136 -24.71 10.80 -7.12
C ARG A 136 -23.63 11.71 -6.53
N GLY A 137 -23.43 11.69 -5.20
CA GLY A 137 -22.47 12.57 -4.54
C GLY A 137 -21.02 12.31 -5.01
N VAL A 138 -20.65 11.05 -5.27
CA VAL A 138 -19.32 10.69 -5.79
C VAL A 138 -19.17 11.13 -7.24
N LYS A 139 -20.20 10.89 -8.09
CA LYS A 139 -20.17 11.33 -9.50
C LYS A 139 -20.06 12.84 -9.64
N ASP A 140 -20.78 13.59 -8.82
CA ASP A 140 -20.75 15.05 -8.88
C ASP A 140 -19.35 15.61 -8.57
N ILE A 141 -18.64 15.01 -7.61
CA ILE A 141 -17.24 15.36 -7.29
C ILE A 141 -16.30 15.06 -8.48
N TYR A 142 -16.39 13.86 -9.07
CA TYR A 142 -15.53 13.47 -10.20
C TYR A 142 -15.84 14.22 -11.49
N MET A 143 -17.10 14.67 -11.69
CA MET A 143 -17.52 15.46 -12.85
C MET A 143 -17.30 16.97 -12.66
N GLY A 144 -16.77 17.40 -11.51
CA GLY A 144 -16.52 18.82 -11.22
C GLY A 144 -17.79 19.64 -11.06
N ARG A 145 -18.93 19.02 -10.73
CA ARG A 145 -20.13 19.75 -10.30
C ARG A 145 -19.95 20.10 -8.83
N GLU A 146 -19.33 21.24 -8.58
CA GLU A 146 -19.39 21.87 -7.27
C GLU A 146 -20.87 22.14 -6.95
N GLU A 147 -21.35 21.59 -5.82
CA GLU A 147 -22.52 22.18 -5.19
C GLU A 147 -22.07 23.58 -4.75
N ASP A 148 -22.68 24.61 -5.35
CA ASP A 148 -22.52 26.00 -4.94
C ASP A 148 -22.62 26.06 -3.42
N ALA A 149 -21.52 26.45 -2.77
CA ALA A 149 -21.49 26.70 -1.34
C ALA A 149 -22.40 27.90 -1.08
N ILE A 150 -23.58 27.65 -0.53
CA ILE A 150 -24.41 28.66 0.10
C ILE A 150 -23.98 28.81 1.57
#